data_59ae17ee445ab38fc30ab3721c24256e
#
_entry.id   59ae17ee445ab38fc30ab3721c24256e
#
_cell.length_a   1.000
_cell.length_b   1.000
_cell.length_c   1.000
_cell.angle_alpha   90.00
_cell.angle_beta   90.00
_cell.angle_gamma   90.00
#
_symmetry.space_group_name_H-M   'P 1'
#
loop_
_entity.id
_entity.type
_entity.pdbx_description
1 polymer ?
#
loop_
_entity_poly.entity_id
_entity_poly.type
_entity_poly.pdbx_seq_one_letter_code
_entity_poly.pdbx_strand_id
1 'polypeptide(L)'
;MKIKKYFPLIFGFSIVIIIFVILAMNKGPKAILFYGDTCPHCKNVDEFMNANKTREKIAFKKLEVYNNQSNAQLLTQTAKNCGLDTSAGVGVPLFYNGDTCLMGDQDIINYFKQQ
;
A
#
# COMPACT_ATOMS: atom_id res chain seq x y z
N MET A 1 29.61 28.95 34.35
CA MET A 1 29.09 28.41 33.06
C MET A 1 27.89 27.54 33.32
N LYS A 2 26.70 28.05 32.96
CA LYS A 2 25.41 27.40 33.23
C LYS A 2 25.00 26.33 32.18
N ILE A 3 25.80 26.06 31.16
CA ILE A 3 25.52 25.15 30.05
C ILE A 3 25.49 23.67 30.49
N LYS A 4 26.29 23.27 31.49
CA LYS A 4 26.31 21.89 32.00
C LYS A 4 24.96 21.44 32.61
N LYS A 5 24.16 22.35 33.13
CA LYS A 5 22.88 22.02 33.78
C LYS A 5 21.76 21.67 32.76
N TYR A 6 21.85 22.15 31.53
CA TYR A 6 20.85 21.94 30.49
C TYR A 6 21.25 20.84 29.48
N PHE A 7 22.50 20.34 29.57
CA PHE A 7 23.02 19.31 28.67
C PHE A 7 22.16 18.05 28.63
N PRO A 8 21.70 17.45 29.76
CA PRO A 8 20.87 16.26 29.73
C PRO A 8 19.46 16.55 29.17
N LEU A 9 18.92 17.76 29.35
CA LEU A 9 17.63 18.15 28.80
C LEU A 9 17.66 18.33 27.28
N ILE A 10 18.73 18.95 26.76
CA ILE A 10 18.94 19.13 25.32
C ILE A 10 19.18 17.79 24.65
N PHE A 11 19.94 16.90 25.27
CA PHE A 11 20.22 15.57 24.74
C PHE A 11 18.96 14.69 24.70
N GLY A 12 18.13 14.73 25.77
CA GLY A 12 16.85 14.01 25.81
C GLY A 12 15.86 14.51 24.77
N PHE A 13 15.76 15.83 24.56
CA PHE A 13 14.88 16.43 23.57
C PHE A 13 15.30 16.08 22.13
N SER A 14 16.62 16.05 21.88
CA SER A 14 17.18 15.64 20.58
C SER A 14 16.84 14.18 20.24
N ILE A 15 16.93 13.26 21.21
CA ILE A 15 16.58 11.85 21.01
C ILE A 15 15.08 11.69 20.68
N VAL A 16 14.20 12.40 21.37
CA VAL A 16 12.75 12.36 21.11
C VAL A 16 12.44 12.83 19.68
N ILE A 17 13.05 13.90 19.22
CA ILE A 17 12.88 14.40 17.84
C ILE A 17 13.37 13.37 16.83
N ILE A 18 14.53 12.74 17.04
CA ILE A 18 15.06 11.72 16.14
C ILE A 18 14.12 10.52 16.05
N ILE A 19 13.60 10.03 17.18
CA ILE A 19 12.63 8.92 17.21
C ILE A 19 11.35 9.31 16.46
N PHE A 20 10.85 10.53 16.68
CA PHE A 20 9.64 11.01 15.99
C PHE A 20 9.84 11.11 14.46
N VAL A 21 11.00 11.58 14.01
CA VAL A 21 11.37 11.64 12.60
C VAL A 21 11.47 10.24 12.00
N ILE A 22 12.11 9.29 12.68
CA ILE A 22 12.25 7.91 12.22
C ILE A 22 10.87 7.24 12.10
N LEU A 23 9.98 7.43 13.07
CA LEU A 23 8.60 6.90 13.03
C LEU A 23 7.76 7.53 11.90
N ALA A 24 7.97 8.81 11.61
CA ALA A 24 7.29 9.51 10.51
C ALA A 24 7.79 9.06 9.12
N MET A 25 9.05 8.68 8.99
CA MET A 25 9.66 8.21 7.75
C MET A 25 9.34 6.75 7.42
N ASN A 26 8.86 5.98 8.37
CA ASN A 26 8.61 4.53 8.23
C ASN A 26 7.19 4.20 7.74
N LYS A 27 6.51 5.12 7.08
CA LYS A 27 5.24 4.83 6.40
C LYS A 27 5.55 4.09 5.11
N GLY A 28 5.29 2.79 5.11
CA GLY A 28 5.37 1.97 3.91
C GLY A 28 4.47 2.49 2.78
N PRO A 29 4.56 1.92 1.57
CA PRO A 29 3.79 2.39 0.42
C PRO A 29 2.29 2.36 0.75
N LYS A 30 1.58 3.44 0.42
CA LYS A 30 0.12 3.54 0.59
C LYS A 30 -0.63 2.71 -0.44
N ALA A 31 -0.04 2.48 -1.61
CA ALA A 31 -0.65 1.72 -2.67
C ALA A 31 -0.66 0.21 -2.36
N ILE A 32 -1.74 -0.46 -2.74
CA ILE A 32 -1.98 -1.88 -2.46
C ILE A 32 -2.60 -2.54 -3.69
N LEU A 33 -2.01 -3.67 -4.12
CA LEU A 33 -2.61 -4.58 -5.09
C LEU A 33 -3.19 -5.78 -4.34
N PHE A 34 -4.50 -5.92 -4.36
CA PHE A 34 -5.20 -7.11 -3.85
C PHE A 34 -5.37 -8.13 -4.96
N TYR A 35 -5.06 -9.38 -4.66
CA TYR A 35 -5.12 -10.48 -5.63
C TYR A 35 -5.57 -11.79 -4.98
N GLY A 36 -5.98 -12.75 -5.82
CA GLY A 36 -6.25 -14.12 -5.41
C GLY A 36 -5.30 -15.08 -6.13
N ASP A 37 -4.81 -16.12 -5.44
CA ASP A 37 -3.85 -17.09 -5.98
C ASP A 37 -4.34 -17.80 -7.24
N THR A 38 -5.64 -18.05 -7.34
CA THR A 38 -6.25 -18.78 -8.48
C THR A 38 -7.04 -17.87 -9.41
N CYS A 39 -6.79 -16.57 -9.35
CA CYS A 39 -7.49 -15.56 -10.14
C CYS A 39 -6.84 -15.35 -11.52
N PRO A 40 -7.50 -15.68 -12.64
CA PRO A 40 -6.92 -15.53 -13.98
C PRO A 40 -6.60 -14.07 -14.35
N HIS A 41 -7.46 -13.14 -14.00
CA HIS A 41 -7.24 -11.70 -14.22
C HIS A 41 -6.09 -11.14 -13.39
N CYS A 42 -5.89 -11.66 -12.18
CA CYS A 42 -4.74 -11.32 -11.34
C CYS A 42 -3.42 -11.79 -12.00
N LYS A 43 -3.45 -12.96 -12.65
CA LYS A 43 -2.31 -13.48 -13.41
C LYS A 43 -1.93 -12.55 -14.56
N ASN A 44 -2.90 -12.00 -15.28
CA ASN A 44 -2.64 -11.04 -16.35
C ASN A 44 -1.89 -9.82 -15.84
N VAL A 45 -2.27 -9.31 -14.67
CA VAL A 45 -1.56 -8.18 -14.01
C VAL A 45 -0.15 -8.58 -13.63
N ASP A 46 0.05 -9.78 -13.06
CA ASP A 46 1.38 -10.29 -12.69
C ASP A 46 2.31 -10.44 -13.90
N GLU A 47 1.81 -10.99 -14.99
CA GLU A 47 2.58 -11.14 -16.23
C GLU A 47 2.99 -9.78 -16.79
N PHE A 48 2.08 -8.79 -16.79
CA PHE A 48 2.41 -7.44 -17.20
C PHE A 48 3.47 -6.81 -16.29
N MET A 49 3.31 -6.92 -14.98
CA MET A 49 4.25 -6.36 -14.01
C MET A 49 5.67 -6.93 -14.15
N ASN A 50 5.76 -8.24 -14.38
CA ASN A 50 7.05 -8.93 -14.55
C ASN A 50 7.74 -8.53 -15.87
N ALA A 51 6.98 -8.45 -16.96
CA ALA A 51 7.51 -8.06 -18.27
C ALA A 51 7.97 -6.59 -18.30
N ASN A 52 7.34 -5.71 -17.54
CA ASN A 52 7.58 -4.26 -17.56
C ASN A 52 8.33 -3.73 -16.33
N LYS A 53 8.77 -4.60 -15.43
CA LYS A 53 9.45 -4.24 -14.17
C LYS A 53 8.70 -3.18 -13.36
N THR A 54 7.39 -3.31 -13.29
CA THR A 54 6.48 -2.32 -12.69
C THR A 54 6.83 -2.05 -11.23
N ARG A 55 7.28 -3.06 -10.47
CA ARG A 55 7.65 -2.90 -9.06
C ARG A 55 8.93 -2.10 -8.84
N GLU A 56 9.74 -1.91 -9.86
CA GLU A 56 10.91 -1.02 -9.82
C GLU A 56 10.50 0.46 -10.00
N LYS A 57 9.33 0.70 -10.62
CA LYS A 57 8.81 2.04 -10.91
C LYS A 57 7.83 2.54 -9.86
N ILE A 58 7.01 1.65 -9.32
CA ILE A 58 5.93 1.98 -8.37
C ILE A 58 6.07 1.13 -7.11
N ALA A 59 6.10 1.77 -5.94
CA ALA A 59 6.10 1.10 -4.66
C ALA A 59 4.66 0.79 -4.22
N PHE A 60 4.33 -0.49 -4.02
CA PHE A 60 3.04 -0.94 -3.49
C PHE A 60 3.18 -2.27 -2.75
N LYS A 61 2.21 -2.55 -1.88
CA LYS A 61 2.06 -3.87 -1.25
C LYS A 61 1.23 -4.76 -2.14
N LYS A 62 1.53 -6.06 -2.16
CA LYS A 62 0.74 -7.09 -2.83
C LYS A 62 0.14 -8.02 -1.79
N LEU A 63 -1.19 -8.07 -1.70
CA LEU A 63 -1.92 -8.77 -0.63
C LEU A 63 -2.85 -9.83 -1.22
N GLU A 64 -2.61 -11.08 -0.87
CA GLU A 64 -3.45 -12.22 -1.23
C GLU A 64 -4.72 -12.24 -0.36
N VAL A 65 -5.90 -12.47 -0.96
CA VAL A 65 -7.18 -12.35 -0.26
C VAL A 65 -8.02 -13.63 -0.22
N TYR A 66 -7.71 -14.65 -1.02
CA TYR A 66 -8.49 -15.89 -1.02
C TYR A 66 -8.19 -16.77 0.21
N ASN A 67 -6.93 -16.78 0.64
CA ASN A 67 -6.48 -17.59 1.77
C ASN A 67 -6.13 -16.75 3.01
N ASN A 68 -6.28 -15.44 2.96
CA ASN A 68 -5.98 -14.54 4.07
C ASN A 68 -7.20 -13.65 4.39
N GLN A 69 -7.91 -14.01 5.45
CA GLN A 69 -9.12 -13.30 5.86
C GLN A 69 -8.85 -11.85 6.28
N SER A 70 -7.74 -11.56 6.91
CA SER A 70 -7.38 -10.18 7.29
C SER A 70 -7.19 -9.30 6.06
N ASN A 71 -6.54 -9.82 5.02
CA ASN A 71 -6.38 -9.12 3.75
C ASN A 71 -7.72 -8.96 3.02
N ALA A 72 -8.61 -9.97 3.09
CA ALA A 72 -9.96 -9.87 2.51
C ALA A 72 -10.80 -8.80 3.21
N GLN A 73 -10.70 -8.66 4.51
CA GLN A 73 -11.35 -7.58 5.27
C GLN A 73 -10.78 -6.21 4.88
N LEU A 74 -9.47 -6.10 4.73
CA LEU A 74 -8.81 -4.87 4.29
C LEU A 74 -9.23 -4.49 2.87
N LEU A 75 -9.37 -5.47 1.95
CA LEU A 75 -9.91 -5.25 0.61
C LEU A 75 -11.30 -4.62 0.67
N THR A 76 -12.21 -5.19 1.45
CA THR A 76 -13.58 -4.68 1.62
C THR A 76 -13.58 -3.26 2.20
N GLN A 77 -12.77 -3.01 3.21
CA GLN A 77 -12.65 -1.68 3.82
C GLN A 77 -12.09 -0.65 2.82
N THR A 78 -11.08 -1.03 2.07
CA THR A 78 -10.46 -0.17 1.04
C THR A 78 -11.47 0.16 -0.07
N ALA A 79 -12.20 -0.84 -0.55
CA ALA A 79 -13.25 -0.66 -1.56
C ALA A 79 -14.36 0.29 -1.08
N LYS A 80 -14.83 0.13 0.16
CA LYS A 80 -15.79 1.06 0.78
C LYS A 80 -15.26 2.50 0.82
N ASN A 81 -14.02 2.68 1.23
CA ASN A 81 -13.39 3.99 1.29
C ASN A 81 -13.25 4.64 -0.09
N CYS A 82 -13.15 3.84 -1.15
CA CYS A 82 -13.19 4.31 -2.54
C CYS A 82 -14.60 4.59 -3.05
N GLY A 83 -15.65 4.34 -2.26
CA GLY A 83 -17.04 4.54 -2.69
C GLY A 83 -17.62 3.41 -3.55
N LEU A 84 -16.98 2.23 -3.57
CA LEU A 84 -17.47 1.07 -4.31
C LEU A 84 -18.58 0.36 -3.54
N ASP A 85 -19.56 -0.18 -4.28
CA ASP A 85 -20.58 -1.05 -3.70
C ASP A 85 -19.95 -2.40 -3.31
N THR A 86 -20.02 -2.72 -2.04
CA THR A 86 -19.46 -3.96 -1.46
C THR A 86 -20.54 -4.96 -1.04
N SER A 87 -21.80 -4.70 -1.34
CA SER A 87 -22.93 -5.53 -0.90
C SER A 87 -22.89 -6.96 -1.43
N ALA A 88 -22.38 -7.16 -2.64
CA ALA A 88 -22.19 -8.46 -3.29
C ALA A 88 -20.76 -9.01 -3.18
N GLY A 89 -19.95 -8.45 -2.30
CA GLY A 89 -18.52 -8.75 -2.20
C GLY A 89 -17.67 -7.84 -3.09
N VAL A 90 -16.35 -7.99 -3.00
CA VAL A 90 -15.38 -7.22 -3.77
C VAL A 90 -14.52 -8.17 -4.59
N GLY A 91 -14.50 -7.96 -5.91
CA GLY A 91 -13.67 -8.74 -6.83
C GLY A 91 -12.18 -8.34 -6.80
N VAL A 92 -11.35 -9.24 -7.32
CA VAL A 92 -9.92 -9.01 -7.54
C VAL A 92 -9.59 -9.28 -9.02
N PRO A 93 -8.53 -8.67 -9.56
CA PRO A 93 -7.60 -7.76 -8.91
C PRO A 93 -8.24 -6.39 -8.60
N LEU A 94 -7.85 -5.79 -7.49
CA LEU A 94 -8.15 -4.41 -7.15
C LEU A 94 -6.84 -3.71 -6.77
N PHE A 95 -6.57 -2.58 -7.38
CA PHE A 95 -5.41 -1.75 -7.07
C PHE A 95 -5.85 -0.42 -6.47
N TYR A 96 -5.43 -0.20 -5.23
CA TYR A 96 -5.55 1.09 -4.57
C TYR A 96 -4.24 1.85 -4.75
N ASN A 97 -4.28 2.98 -5.43
CA ASN A 97 -3.07 3.76 -5.75
C ASN A 97 -2.66 4.77 -4.65
N GLY A 98 -3.36 4.76 -3.51
CA GLY A 98 -3.19 5.73 -2.42
C GLY A 98 -4.27 6.81 -2.39
N ASP A 99 -5.12 6.88 -3.42
CA ASP A 99 -6.21 7.85 -3.57
C ASP A 99 -7.49 7.19 -4.09
N THR A 100 -7.42 6.48 -5.22
CA THR A 100 -8.56 5.82 -5.88
C THR A 100 -8.33 4.31 -6.01
N CYS A 101 -9.41 3.58 -6.28
CA CYS A 101 -9.38 2.15 -6.57
C CYS A 101 -9.59 1.90 -8.08
N LEU A 102 -8.78 1.00 -8.63
CA LEU A 102 -8.89 0.48 -9.99
C LEU A 102 -9.28 -0.99 -9.91
N MET A 103 -10.31 -1.40 -10.63
CA MET A 103 -10.81 -2.78 -10.61
C MET A 103 -10.60 -3.45 -11.97
N GLY A 104 -10.18 -4.70 -11.91
CA GLY A 104 -9.95 -5.50 -13.09
C GLY A 104 -8.58 -5.29 -13.71
N ASP A 105 -8.14 -6.30 -14.45
CA ASP A 105 -6.79 -6.33 -15.04
C ASP A 105 -6.56 -5.21 -16.05
N GLN A 106 -7.55 -4.87 -16.88
CA GLN A 106 -7.37 -3.86 -17.93
C GLN A 106 -7.12 -2.47 -17.38
N ASP A 107 -7.92 -2.04 -16.40
CA ASP A 107 -7.76 -0.71 -15.79
C ASP A 107 -6.44 -0.59 -15.03
N ILE A 108 -6.07 -1.65 -14.32
CA ILE A 108 -4.81 -1.70 -13.57
C ILE A 108 -3.61 -1.68 -14.52
N ILE A 109 -3.62 -2.49 -15.58
CA ILE A 109 -2.56 -2.52 -16.59
C ILE A 109 -2.45 -1.18 -17.30
N ASN A 110 -3.57 -0.57 -17.68
CA ASN A 110 -3.57 0.75 -18.30
C ASN A 110 -2.98 1.84 -17.39
N TYR A 111 -3.29 1.79 -16.10
CA TYR A 111 -2.66 2.67 -15.11
C TYR A 111 -1.13 2.44 -15.05
N PHE A 112 -0.69 1.19 -14.98
CA PHE A 112 0.75 0.86 -14.93
C PHE A 112 1.53 1.28 -16.19
N LYS A 113 0.88 1.27 -17.36
CA LYS A 113 1.49 1.76 -18.61
C LYS A 113 1.82 3.25 -18.61
N GLN A 114 1.15 4.02 -17.76
CA GLN A 114 1.31 5.48 -17.68
C GLN A 114 2.37 5.92 -16.68
N GLN A 115 3.01 4.97 -15.98
CA GLN A 115 4.00 5.26 -14.91
C GLN A 115 5.47 5.22 -15.46
#